data_6c858c6129c33039ea643b3a975d4aa3
#
_entry.id   6c858c6129c33039ea643b3a975d4aa3
#
_cell.length_a   1.000
_cell.length_b   1.000
_cell.length_c   1.000
_cell.angle_alpha   90.00
_cell.angle_beta   90.00
_cell.angle_gamma   90.00
#
_symmetry.space_group_name_H-M   'P 1'
#
loop_
_entity.id
_entity.type
_entity.pdbx_description
1 polymer ?
#
loop_
_entity_poly.entity_id
_entity_poly.type
_entity_poly.pdbx_seq_one_letter_code
_entity_poly.pdbx_strand_id
1 'polypeptide(L)'
;MKDNDIDSIKDLVNRSLDQAERHWRNGGYKLIAESSLGMESFSKSAMDAAPSRIPGYEFIMDGETIVDEFIAIVIDMRGSTKHLLNADNSTTLEGIQRVFYETSALLPAVEKTINIYNGGITEYLGDGVLGFFKRDKDNPDKAIYNAHDAAKDCLNTTLNLVNAALETRYGLTPLVIGVGMALSKALISLSGIDGVKHPKAYGECVFRATKLSGGQNIVLVDERLKNAWPKKRGGVLKFMKSEIGKGGVTGFKIIKK
;
A
#
# COMPACT_ATOMS: atom_id res chain seq x y z
N MET A 1 11.77 -9.60 -9.11
CA MET A 1 10.49 -10.26 -9.45
C MET A 1 10.76 -11.24 -10.58
N LYS A 2 10.09 -12.41 -10.60
CA LYS A 2 10.22 -13.42 -11.66
C LYS A 2 9.22 -13.13 -12.78
N ASP A 3 9.45 -13.66 -14.00
CA ASP A 3 8.56 -13.43 -15.15
C ASP A 3 7.12 -13.87 -14.86
N ASN A 4 6.92 -15.04 -14.26
CA ASN A 4 5.58 -15.51 -13.87
C ASN A 4 4.86 -14.57 -12.88
N ASP A 5 5.60 -13.86 -12.04
CA ASP A 5 5.03 -12.88 -11.10
C ASP A 5 4.57 -11.64 -11.86
N ILE A 6 5.37 -11.21 -12.85
CA ILE A 6 5.05 -10.07 -13.73
C ILE A 6 3.79 -10.36 -14.53
N ASP A 7 3.69 -11.53 -15.16
CA ASP A 7 2.49 -11.95 -15.88
C ASP A 7 1.27 -12.02 -14.97
N SER A 8 1.42 -12.58 -13.77
CA SER A 8 0.33 -12.65 -12.77
C SER A 8 -0.16 -11.26 -12.33
N ILE A 9 0.73 -10.28 -12.21
CA ILE A 9 0.35 -8.89 -11.87
C ILE A 9 -0.35 -8.25 -13.06
N LYS A 10 0.17 -8.42 -14.28
CA LYS A 10 -0.44 -7.89 -15.50
C LYS A 10 -1.86 -8.41 -15.68
N ASP A 11 -2.07 -9.72 -15.51
CA ASP A 11 -3.39 -10.33 -15.58
C ASP A 11 -4.33 -9.82 -14.49
N LEU A 12 -3.81 -9.61 -13.27
CA LEU A 12 -4.58 -9.04 -12.17
C LEU A 12 -5.02 -7.61 -12.48
N VAL A 13 -4.13 -6.76 -12.98
CA VAL A 13 -4.45 -5.38 -13.39
C VAL A 13 -5.56 -5.37 -14.43
N ASN A 14 -5.44 -6.18 -15.48
CA ASN A 14 -6.45 -6.24 -16.53
C ASN A 14 -7.81 -6.71 -16.00
N ARG A 15 -7.87 -7.78 -15.20
CA ARG A 15 -9.12 -8.27 -14.59
C ARG A 15 -9.74 -7.25 -13.64
N SER A 16 -8.91 -6.54 -12.87
CA SER A 16 -9.39 -5.49 -11.96
C SER A 16 -10.03 -4.34 -12.73
N LEU A 17 -9.43 -3.92 -13.84
CA LEU A 17 -9.99 -2.90 -14.71
C LEU A 17 -11.27 -3.37 -15.42
N ASP A 18 -11.33 -4.61 -15.92
CA ASP A 18 -12.56 -5.19 -16.49
C ASP A 18 -13.70 -5.21 -15.46
N GLN A 19 -13.38 -5.50 -14.20
CA GLN A 19 -14.36 -5.47 -13.11
C GLN A 19 -14.78 -4.04 -12.79
N ALA A 20 -13.85 -3.10 -12.70
CA ALA A 20 -14.13 -1.70 -12.43
C ALA A 20 -15.01 -1.08 -13.53
N GLU A 21 -14.76 -1.37 -14.81
CA GLU A 21 -15.60 -0.94 -15.92
C GLU A 21 -17.02 -1.50 -15.82
N ARG A 22 -17.17 -2.80 -15.47
CA ARG A 22 -18.50 -3.39 -15.25
C ARG A 22 -19.24 -2.72 -14.10
N HIS A 23 -18.56 -2.50 -12.95
CA HIS A 23 -19.17 -1.83 -11.81
C HIS A 23 -19.58 -0.40 -12.14
N TRP A 24 -18.75 0.32 -12.89
CA TRP A 24 -19.08 1.67 -13.33
C TRP A 24 -20.34 1.68 -14.23
N ARG A 25 -20.39 0.83 -15.25
CA ARG A 25 -21.55 0.71 -16.15
C ARG A 25 -22.84 0.26 -15.44
N ASN A 26 -22.73 -0.60 -14.41
CA ASN A 26 -23.88 -1.16 -13.71
C ASN A 26 -24.45 -0.25 -12.60
N GLY A 27 -23.72 0.77 -12.19
CA GLY A 27 -24.20 1.64 -11.11
C GLY A 27 -23.29 2.77 -10.70
N GLY A 28 -21.99 2.70 -10.98
CA GLY A 28 -21.04 3.74 -10.58
C GLY A 28 -21.40 5.12 -11.14
N TYR A 29 -21.90 5.18 -12.36
CA TYR A 29 -22.37 6.43 -12.97
C TYR A 29 -23.52 7.12 -12.18
N LYS A 30 -24.26 6.40 -11.35
CA LYS A 30 -25.32 6.97 -10.50
C LYS A 30 -24.75 7.86 -9.40
N LEU A 31 -23.49 7.66 -9.00
CA LEU A 31 -22.80 8.55 -8.05
C LEU A 31 -22.69 9.99 -8.57
N ILE A 32 -22.70 10.17 -9.89
CA ILE A 32 -22.65 11.49 -10.52
C ILE A 32 -24.05 12.09 -10.59
N ALA A 33 -25.09 11.25 -10.76
CA ALA A 33 -26.48 11.68 -10.94
C ALA A 33 -27.23 11.92 -9.62
N GLU A 34 -26.82 11.29 -8.53
CA GLU A 34 -27.52 11.32 -7.24
C GLU A 34 -26.58 11.69 -6.09
N SER A 35 -26.36 12.97 -5.86
CA SER A 35 -25.77 13.46 -4.62
C SER A 35 -26.79 13.41 -3.47
N SER A 36 -27.26 12.23 -3.12
CA SER A 36 -27.85 11.89 -1.80
C SER A 36 -28.60 10.56 -1.88
N LEU A 37 -28.09 9.53 -1.24
CA LEU A 37 -28.90 8.53 -0.51
C LEU A 37 -27.99 7.48 0.15
N GLY A 38 -28.40 7.09 1.36
CA GLY A 38 -27.69 6.42 2.41
C GLY A 38 -26.97 5.09 2.06
N MET A 39 -25.88 4.88 2.77
CA MET A 39 -25.17 3.60 2.83
C MET A 39 -25.97 2.59 3.67
N GLU A 40 -26.36 1.48 3.07
CA GLU A 40 -26.84 0.32 3.82
C GLU A 40 -25.64 -0.45 4.40
N SER A 41 -25.65 -0.62 5.71
CA SER A 41 -24.66 -1.40 6.43
C SER A 41 -25.03 -2.88 6.44
N PHE A 42 -24.12 -3.74 5.97
CA PHE A 42 -24.25 -5.19 6.15
C PHE A 42 -23.75 -5.57 7.55
N SER A 43 -24.61 -6.16 8.37
CA SER A 43 -24.24 -6.77 9.65
C SER A 43 -23.68 -8.18 9.42
N LYS A 44 -22.46 -8.45 9.88
CA LYS A 44 -21.89 -9.81 10.01
C LYS A 44 -22.01 -10.27 11.44
N SER A 45 -22.35 -11.55 11.63
CA SER A 45 -22.44 -12.20 12.94
C SER A 45 -21.09 -12.17 13.69
N ALA A 46 -21.18 -12.06 15.01
CA ALA A 46 -20.05 -12.07 15.92
C ALA A 46 -19.17 -13.33 15.75
N MET A 47 -17.89 -13.14 15.52
CA MET A 47 -16.86 -14.18 15.60
C MET A 47 -15.91 -13.83 16.74
N ASP A 48 -15.61 -14.80 17.63
CA ASP A 48 -14.65 -14.64 18.72
C ASP A 48 -13.20 -14.46 18.23
N ALA A 49 -12.95 -14.64 16.95
CA ALA A 49 -11.68 -14.42 16.27
C ALA A 49 -11.91 -13.76 14.91
N ALA A 50 -11.05 -12.84 14.53
CA ALA A 50 -11.10 -12.21 13.21
C ALA A 50 -9.91 -12.63 12.34
N PRO A 51 -10.12 -12.95 11.04
CA PRO A 51 -9.04 -13.21 10.11
C PRO A 51 -8.18 -11.94 9.94
N SER A 52 -6.87 -12.13 9.89
CA SER A 52 -5.89 -11.07 9.81
C SER A 52 -4.97 -11.26 8.60
N ARG A 53 -4.56 -10.16 8.00
CA ARG A 53 -3.53 -10.14 6.95
C ARG A 53 -2.17 -9.68 7.48
N ILE A 54 -2.02 -9.58 8.81
CA ILE A 54 -0.75 -9.23 9.46
C ILE A 54 0.18 -10.44 9.39
N PRO A 55 1.36 -10.35 8.77
CA PRO A 55 2.26 -11.48 8.62
C PRO A 55 2.61 -12.17 9.94
N GLY A 56 2.39 -13.49 10.00
CA GLY A 56 2.58 -14.31 11.19
C GLY A 56 1.44 -14.31 12.21
N TYR A 57 0.32 -13.65 11.89
CA TYR A 57 -0.87 -13.61 12.74
C TYR A 57 -2.12 -13.69 11.87
N GLU A 58 -2.44 -14.89 11.40
CA GLU A 58 -3.56 -15.13 10.46
C GLU A 58 -4.93 -14.97 11.11
N PHE A 59 -4.98 -15.15 12.43
CA PHE A 59 -6.17 -14.95 13.27
C PHE A 59 -5.77 -14.23 14.54
N ILE A 60 -6.64 -13.36 15.04
CA ILE A 60 -6.48 -12.63 16.29
C ILE A 60 -7.72 -12.88 17.12
N MET A 61 -7.53 -13.37 18.35
CA MET A 61 -8.63 -13.62 19.28
C MET A 61 -9.12 -12.31 19.90
N ASP A 62 -10.40 -12.28 20.24
CA ASP A 62 -10.95 -11.16 20.99
C ASP A 62 -10.29 -11.05 22.38
N GLY A 63 -9.90 -9.83 22.76
CA GLY A 63 -9.13 -9.58 23.98
C GLY A 63 -7.64 -9.91 23.89
N GLU A 64 -7.18 -10.50 22.78
CA GLU A 64 -5.76 -10.76 22.57
C GLU A 64 -4.99 -9.46 22.25
N THR A 65 -3.80 -9.34 22.84
CA THR A 65 -2.87 -8.25 22.56
C THR A 65 -1.51 -8.83 22.22
N ILE A 66 -1.05 -8.58 20.99
CA ILE A 66 0.22 -9.07 20.48
C ILE A 66 1.17 -7.88 20.32
N VAL A 67 2.42 -8.05 20.74
CA VAL A 67 3.49 -7.07 20.50
C VAL A 67 4.64 -7.74 19.79
N ASP A 68 4.92 -7.30 18.57
CA ASP A 68 6.04 -7.83 17.79
C ASP A 68 6.69 -6.74 16.94
N GLU A 69 7.84 -7.03 16.32
CA GLU A 69 8.61 -6.09 15.52
C GLU A 69 8.27 -6.20 14.04
N PHE A 70 7.95 -5.07 13.43
CA PHE A 70 7.53 -4.98 12.03
C PHE A 70 8.21 -3.84 11.28
N ILE A 71 8.40 -4.06 10.00
CA ILE A 71 8.62 -2.99 9.03
C ILE A 71 7.25 -2.67 8.44
N ALA A 72 6.73 -1.48 8.75
CA ALA A 72 5.56 -0.95 8.08
C ALA A 72 5.97 -0.36 6.71
N ILE A 73 5.16 -0.62 5.69
CA ILE A 73 5.26 -0.01 4.37
C ILE A 73 3.96 0.70 4.04
N VAL A 74 4.05 1.97 3.66
CA VAL A 74 2.92 2.74 3.14
C VAL A 74 3.24 3.13 1.71
N ILE A 75 2.33 2.80 0.81
CA ILE A 75 2.38 3.19 -0.61
C ILE A 75 1.15 4.02 -0.90
N ASP A 76 1.36 5.21 -1.45
CA ASP A 76 0.33 6.22 -1.56
C ASP A 76 0.40 6.91 -2.93
N MET A 77 -0.74 7.03 -3.62
CA MET A 77 -0.84 7.67 -4.93
C MET A 77 -0.67 9.19 -4.81
N ARG A 78 0.06 9.79 -5.72
CA ARG A 78 0.25 11.24 -5.74
C ARG A 78 -0.72 11.91 -6.69
N GLY A 79 -1.35 12.97 -6.22
CA GLY A 79 -2.23 13.79 -7.04
C GLY A 79 -3.66 13.28 -7.21
N SER A 80 -4.08 12.27 -6.46
CA SER A 80 -5.46 11.72 -6.50
C SER A 80 -6.55 12.79 -6.37
N THR A 81 -6.37 13.74 -5.47
CA THR A 81 -7.29 14.88 -5.33
C THR A 81 -7.37 15.74 -6.60
N LYS A 82 -6.24 15.94 -7.31
CA LYS A 82 -6.24 16.67 -8.59
C LYS A 82 -6.97 15.89 -9.67
N HIS A 83 -6.77 14.58 -9.70
CA HIS A 83 -7.46 13.67 -10.62
C HIS A 83 -8.97 13.65 -10.33
N LEU A 84 -9.36 13.60 -9.06
CA LEU A 84 -10.77 13.64 -8.64
C LEU A 84 -11.47 14.94 -9.06
N LEU A 85 -10.76 16.06 -8.95
CA LEU A 85 -11.28 17.37 -9.30
C LEU A 85 -11.10 17.73 -10.80
N ASN A 86 -10.60 16.81 -11.62
CA ASN A 86 -10.26 17.04 -13.04
C ASN A 86 -9.42 18.30 -13.28
N ALA A 87 -8.53 18.63 -12.33
CA ALA A 87 -7.78 19.87 -12.34
C ALA A 87 -6.76 19.97 -13.49
N ASP A 88 -6.47 18.86 -14.17
CA ASP A 88 -5.50 18.78 -15.26
C ASP A 88 -6.12 18.68 -16.67
N ASN A 89 -7.44 18.51 -16.77
CA ASN A 89 -8.19 18.35 -18.03
C ASN A 89 -7.55 17.33 -19.01
N SER A 90 -6.82 16.33 -18.46
CA SER A 90 -6.02 15.38 -19.25
C SER A 90 -6.84 14.23 -19.82
N THR A 91 -8.12 14.12 -19.49
CA THR A 91 -8.99 13.01 -19.89
C THR A 91 -10.45 13.46 -20.01
N THR A 92 -11.21 12.69 -20.79
CA THR A 92 -12.69 12.82 -20.88
C THR A 92 -13.44 12.07 -19.79
N LEU A 93 -12.74 11.28 -18.96
CA LEU A 93 -13.35 10.58 -17.82
C LEU A 93 -13.73 11.59 -16.73
N GLU A 94 -14.88 11.34 -16.11
CA GLU A 94 -15.24 12.04 -14.88
C GLU A 94 -14.20 11.78 -13.77
N GLY A 95 -13.89 12.78 -12.95
CA GLY A 95 -12.82 12.68 -11.95
C GLY A 95 -12.98 11.49 -11.00
N ILE A 96 -14.20 11.23 -10.52
CA ILE A 96 -14.48 10.07 -9.67
C ILE A 96 -14.31 8.74 -10.42
N GLN A 97 -14.69 8.67 -11.70
CA GLN A 97 -14.50 7.49 -12.55
C GLN A 97 -13.02 7.23 -12.77
N ARG A 98 -12.25 8.28 -13.05
CA ARG A 98 -10.79 8.22 -13.20
C ARG A 98 -10.13 7.65 -11.96
N VAL A 99 -10.37 8.22 -10.78
CA VAL A 99 -9.78 7.75 -9.52
C VAL A 99 -10.21 6.32 -9.20
N PHE A 100 -11.46 5.96 -9.49
CA PHE A 100 -11.95 4.59 -9.31
C PHE A 100 -11.19 3.59 -10.18
N TYR A 101 -10.90 3.90 -11.44
CA TYR A 101 -10.12 3.03 -12.33
C TYR A 101 -8.65 2.98 -11.90
N GLU A 102 -8.05 4.12 -11.59
CA GLU A 102 -6.66 4.22 -11.13
C GLU A 102 -6.42 3.39 -9.86
N THR A 103 -7.29 3.52 -8.86
CA THR A 103 -7.16 2.76 -7.60
C THR A 103 -7.51 1.29 -7.78
N SER A 104 -8.50 0.95 -8.61
CA SER A 104 -8.85 -0.44 -8.92
C SER A 104 -7.72 -1.20 -9.62
N ALA A 105 -6.87 -0.53 -10.38
CA ALA A 105 -5.70 -1.12 -10.98
C ALA A 105 -4.49 -1.16 -10.01
N LEU A 106 -4.23 -0.05 -9.31
CA LEU A 106 -3.03 0.12 -8.51
C LEU A 106 -3.03 -0.72 -7.23
N LEU A 107 -4.12 -0.64 -6.44
CA LEU A 107 -4.12 -1.21 -5.09
C LEU A 107 -3.96 -2.73 -5.07
N PRO A 108 -4.70 -3.53 -5.88
CA PRO A 108 -4.50 -4.97 -5.94
C PRO A 108 -3.13 -5.37 -6.49
N ALA A 109 -2.58 -4.61 -7.45
CA ALA A 109 -1.27 -4.87 -8.02
C ALA A 109 -0.14 -4.68 -7.00
N VAL A 110 -0.25 -3.62 -6.19
CA VAL A 110 0.67 -3.34 -5.08
C VAL A 110 0.54 -4.43 -4.00
N GLU A 111 -0.68 -4.80 -3.60
CA GLU A 111 -0.89 -5.91 -2.66
C GLU A 111 -0.25 -7.20 -3.15
N LYS A 112 -0.48 -7.57 -4.42
CA LYS A 112 0.13 -8.77 -5.02
C LYS A 112 1.65 -8.72 -4.96
N THR A 113 2.25 -7.56 -5.25
CA THR A 113 3.69 -7.38 -5.18
C THR A 113 4.22 -7.56 -3.75
N ILE A 114 3.57 -6.95 -2.76
CA ILE A 114 3.96 -7.08 -1.35
C ILE A 114 3.86 -8.54 -0.90
N ASN A 115 2.80 -9.26 -1.28
CA ASN A 115 2.60 -10.67 -0.93
C ASN A 115 3.68 -11.59 -1.54
N ILE A 116 4.16 -11.32 -2.77
CA ILE A 116 5.28 -12.05 -3.40
C ILE A 116 6.53 -12.01 -2.52
N TYR A 117 6.73 -10.93 -1.78
CA TYR A 117 7.87 -10.75 -0.87
C TYR A 117 7.55 -11.07 0.60
N ASN A 118 6.50 -11.87 0.87
CA ASN A 118 6.05 -12.28 2.21
C ASN A 118 5.65 -11.11 3.14
N GLY A 119 5.22 -10.01 2.58
CA GLY A 119 4.49 -8.97 3.31
C GLY A 119 2.99 -9.20 3.25
N GLY A 120 2.22 -8.42 4.00
CA GLY A 120 0.76 -8.43 3.96
C GLY A 120 0.19 -7.03 4.05
N ILE A 121 -0.85 -6.75 3.25
CA ILE A 121 -1.61 -5.50 3.34
C ILE A 121 -2.66 -5.65 4.44
N THR A 122 -2.67 -4.72 5.37
CA THR A 122 -3.60 -4.71 6.51
C THR A 122 -4.71 -3.68 6.36
N GLU A 123 -4.42 -2.57 5.69
CA GLU A 123 -5.39 -1.49 5.50
C GLU A 123 -5.27 -0.89 4.09
N TYR A 124 -6.43 -0.59 3.49
CA TYR A 124 -6.53 0.29 2.33
C TYR A 124 -6.85 1.70 2.82
N LEU A 125 -6.05 2.67 2.41
CA LEU A 125 -6.08 4.06 2.89
C LEU A 125 -6.73 5.03 1.87
N GLY A 126 -7.76 4.58 1.18
CA GLY A 126 -8.36 5.31 0.07
C GLY A 126 -7.59 5.10 -1.23
N ASP A 127 -6.62 5.94 -1.50
CA ASP A 127 -5.74 5.89 -2.68
C ASP A 127 -4.35 5.28 -2.41
N GLY A 128 -4.20 4.66 -1.24
CA GLY A 128 -2.96 4.01 -0.82
C GLY A 128 -3.20 2.74 -0.01
N VAL A 129 -2.11 2.12 0.43
CA VAL A 129 -2.14 0.92 1.26
C VAL A 129 -1.14 1.00 2.41
N LEU A 130 -1.49 0.34 3.52
CA LEU A 130 -0.60 0.04 4.63
C LEU A 130 -0.36 -1.46 4.67
N GLY A 131 0.89 -1.86 4.68
CA GLY A 131 1.31 -3.25 4.83
C GLY A 131 2.43 -3.43 5.84
N PHE A 132 2.68 -4.70 6.16
CA PHE A 132 3.71 -5.08 7.12
C PHE A 132 4.59 -6.22 6.61
N PHE A 133 5.85 -6.20 7.05
CA PHE A 133 6.78 -7.32 7.01
C PHE A 133 7.19 -7.64 8.44
N LYS A 134 6.88 -8.85 8.90
CA LYS A 134 7.28 -9.30 10.23
C LYS A 134 8.79 -9.47 10.27
N ARG A 135 9.45 -8.88 11.27
CA ARG A 135 10.90 -9.03 11.49
C ARG A 135 11.13 -10.19 12.45
N ASP A 136 11.49 -11.33 11.87
CA ASP A 136 11.79 -12.53 12.64
C ASP A 136 13.10 -12.38 13.39
N LYS A 137 13.14 -12.86 14.65
CA LYS A 137 14.34 -12.81 15.50
C LYS A 137 15.48 -13.69 14.96
N ASP A 138 15.13 -14.82 14.34
CA ASP A 138 16.11 -15.77 13.81
C ASP A 138 16.73 -15.28 12.50
N ASN A 139 16.01 -14.49 11.71
CA ASN A 139 16.51 -13.92 10.45
C ASN A 139 16.01 -12.49 10.24
N PRO A 140 16.44 -11.52 11.06
CA PRO A 140 15.92 -10.17 11.05
C PRO A 140 16.22 -9.40 9.74
N ASP A 141 17.29 -9.77 9.04
CA ASP A 141 17.70 -9.13 7.79
C ASP A 141 16.78 -9.48 6.63
N LYS A 142 16.16 -10.67 6.63
CA LYS A 142 15.27 -11.13 5.57
C LYS A 142 14.08 -10.20 5.38
N ALA A 143 13.47 -9.74 6.46
CA ALA A 143 12.36 -8.80 6.40
C ALA A 143 12.77 -7.45 5.76
N ILE A 144 13.98 -6.98 6.04
CA ILE A 144 14.52 -5.74 5.47
C ILE A 144 14.71 -5.88 3.95
N TYR A 145 15.30 -6.99 3.51
CA TYR A 145 15.47 -7.25 2.07
C TYR A 145 14.12 -7.42 1.37
N ASN A 146 13.21 -8.20 1.94
CA ASN A 146 11.87 -8.41 1.37
C ASN A 146 11.11 -7.09 1.24
N ALA A 147 11.08 -6.26 2.28
CA ALA A 147 10.42 -4.97 2.25
C ALA A 147 11.04 -4.01 1.21
N HIS A 148 12.37 -4.00 1.12
CA HIS A 148 13.08 -3.19 0.11
C HIS A 148 12.80 -3.65 -1.32
N ASP A 149 12.87 -4.95 -1.58
CA ASP A 149 12.64 -5.50 -2.92
C ASP A 149 11.18 -5.32 -3.33
N ALA A 150 10.22 -5.49 -2.41
CA ALA A 150 8.82 -5.17 -2.65
C ALA A 150 8.63 -3.68 -3.00
N ALA A 151 9.20 -2.77 -2.20
CA ALA A 151 9.12 -1.33 -2.44
C ALA A 151 9.71 -0.93 -3.80
N LYS A 152 10.86 -1.49 -4.15
CA LYS A 152 11.53 -1.27 -5.44
C LYS A 152 10.70 -1.79 -6.61
N ASP A 153 10.13 -2.98 -6.49
CA ASP A 153 9.34 -3.57 -7.56
C ASP A 153 7.97 -2.89 -7.70
N CYS A 154 7.38 -2.39 -6.61
CA CYS A 154 6.20 -1.53 -6.68
C CYS A 154 6.47 -0.27 -7.52
N LEU A 155 7.62 0.39 -7.34
CA LEU A 155 7.99 1.59 -8.10
C LEU A 155 8.36 1.32 -9.56
N ASN A 156 9.08 0.23 -9.84
CA ASN A 156 9.66 0.01 -11.16
C ASN A 156 8.82 -0.92 -12.04
N THR A 157 8.42 -2.08 -11.51
CA THR A 157 7.71 -3.09 -12.30
C THR A 157 6.21 -2.92 -12.22
N THR A 158 5.66 -2.91 -11.01
CA THR A 158 4.21 -2.89 -10.78
C THR A 158 3.59 -1.59 -11.28
N LEU A 159 4.17 -0.45 -10.91
CA LEU A 159 3.67 0.86 -11.37
C LEU A 159 3.70 0.99 -12.89
N ASN A 160 4.75 0.48 -13.55
CA ASN A 160 4.84 0.51 -15.02
C ASN A 160 3.76 -0.36 -15.68
N LEU A 161 3.44 -1.54 -15.13
CA LEU A 161 2.36 -2.39 -15.62
C LEU A 161 0.99 -1.71 -15.47
N VAL A 162 0.74 -1.08 -14.32
CA VAL A 162 -0.49 -0.31 -14.06
C VAL A 162 -0.59 0.86 -15.04
N ASN A 163 0.46 1.65 -15.17
CA ASN A 163 0.49 2.82 -16.05
C ASN A 163 0.27 2.43 -17.51
N ALA A 164 0.91 1.38 -17.99
CA ALA A 164 0.71 0.89 -19.36
C ALA A 164 -0.73 0.44 -19.63
N ALA A 165 -1.39 -0.20 -18.66
CA ALA A 165 -2.79 -0.62 -18.79
C ALA A 165 -3.74 0.60 -18.79
N LEU A 166 -3.51 1.57 -17.90
CA LEU A 166 -4.33 2.80 -17.82
C LEU A 166 -4.17 3.69 -19.05
N GLU A 167 -2.93 3.83 -19.55
CA GLU A 167 -2.65 4.56 -20.79
C GLU A 167 -3.32 3.89 -21.99
N THR A 168 -3.15 2.57 -22.14
CA THR A 168 -3.70 1.81 -23.27
C THR A 168 -5.22 1.84 -23.30
N ARG A 169 -5.89 1.75 -22.15
CA ARG A 169 -7.35 1.67 -22.08
C ARG A 169 -8.03 3.04 -22.10
N TYR A 170 -7.41 4.04 -21.50
CA TYR A 170 -8.08 5.32 -21.21
C TYR A 170 -7.27 6.56 -21.60
N GLY A 171 -6.04 6.40 -22.12
CA GLY A 171 -5.16 7.51 -22.42
C GLY A 171 -4.72 8.32 -21.20
N LEU A 172 -4.74 7.71 -20.00
CA LEU A 172 -4.40 8.43 -18.78
C LEU A 172 -2.90 8.67 -18.65
N THR A 173 -2.56 9.80 -18.06
CA THR A 173 -1.19 10.14 -17.68
C THR A 173 -0.65 9.18 -16.62
N PRO A 174 0.66 8.87 -16.63
CA PRO A 174 1.25 7.94 -15.67
C PRO A 174 1.01 8.35 -14.22
N LEU A 175 0.61 7.39 -13.40
CA LEU A 175 0.52 7.55 -11.96
C LEU A 175 1.90 7.71 -11.34
N VAL A 176 1.95 8.46 -10.27
CA VAL A 176 3.10 8.64 -9.41
C VAL A 176 2.74 8.15 -8.01
N ILE A 177 3.62 7.37 -7.40
CA ILE A 177 3.44 6.88 -6.02
C ILE A 177 4.60 7.30 -5.13
N GLY A 178 4.34 7.39 -3.83
CA GLY A 178 5.37 7.54 -2.81
C GLY A 178 5.40 6.31 -1.92
N VAL A 179 6.59 5.87 -1.52
CA VAL A 179 6.79 4.72 -0.65
C VAL A 179 7.52 5.14 0.61
N GLY A 180 6.88 4.94 1.77
CA GLY A 180 7.45 5.15 3.08
C GLY A 180 7.63 3.82 3.82
N MET A 181 8.79 3.59 4.43
CA MET A 181 9.05 2.40 5.24
C MET A 181 9.63 2.79 6.59
N ALA A 182 9.19 2.13 7.65
CA ALA A 182 9.69 2.38 8.99
C ALA A 182 9.68 1.13 9.86
N LEU A 183 10.61 1.05 10.82
CA LEU A 183 10.80 -0.09 11.71
C LEU A 183 10.43 0.28 13.14
N SER A 184 9.52 -0.47 13.76
CA SER A 184 9.32 -0.48 15.23
C SER A 184 8.56 -1.72 15.68
N LYS A 185 8.46 -1.89 17.00
CA LYS A 185 7.42 -2.73 17.57
C LYS A 185 6.05 -2.12 17.27
N ALA A 186 5.06 -2.99 17.02
CA ALA A 186 3.67 -2.63 16.92
C ALA A 186 2.83 -3.52 17.85
N LEU A 187 1.82 -2.93 18.46
CA LEU A 187 0.79 -3.62 19.20
C LEU A 187 -0.33 -3.97 18.23
N ILE A 188 -0.72 -5.23 18.20
CA ILE A 188 -1.80 -5.74 17.37
C ILE A 188 -2.93 -6.18 18.30
N SER A 189 -4.15 -5.75 18.00
CA SER A 189 -5.36 -6.17 18.69
C SER A 189 -6.56 -6.03 17.76
N LEU A 190 -7.71 -6.56 18.17
CA LEU A 190 -8.97 -6.28 17.51
C LEU A 190 -9.51 -4.92 17.94
N SER A 191 -10.01 -4.16 16.98
CA SER A 191 -10.63 -2.85 17.19
C SER A 191 -11.97 -2.79 16.48
N GLY A 192 -12.96 -2.22 17.14
CA GLY A 192 -14.34 -2.09 16.64
C GLY A 192 -15.36 -2.37 17.73
N ILE A 193 -16.62 -2.42 17.35
CA ILE A 193 -17.73 -2.80 18.25
C ILE A 193 -17.90 -4.31 18.22
N ASP A 194 -18.52 -4.87 19.28
CA ASP A 194 -18.79 -6.30 19.37
C ASP A 194 -19.54 -6.83 18.13
N GLY A 195 -19.03 -7.94 17.59
CA GLY A 195 -19.52 -8.54 16.36
C GLY A 195 -18.95 -7.98 15.06
N VAL A 196 -18.24 -6.81 15.07
CA VAL A 196 -17.61 -6.21 13.89
C VAL A 196 -16.22 -5.67 14.27
N LYS A 197 -15.36 -6.53 14.81
CA LYS A 197 -13.98 -6.18 15.15
C LYS A 197 -13.03 -6.52 14.01
N HIS A 198 -12.04 -5.65 13.79
CA HIS A 198 -11.02 -5.81 12.75
C HIS A 198 -9.63 -5.77 13.37
N PRO A 199 -8.69 -6.59 12.87
CA PRO A 199 -7.29 -6.49 13.24
C PRO A 199 -6.73 -5.10 12.96
N LYS A 200 -6.09 -4.52 13.97
CA LYS A 200 -5.44 -3.22 13.86
C LYS A 200 -4.07 -3.24 14.50
N ALA A 201 -3.10 -2.60 13.83
CA ALA A 201 -1.75 -2.46 14.34
C ALA A 201 -1.48 -1.00 14.75
N TYR A 202 -0.97 -0.83 15.97
CA TYR A 202 -0.61 0.45 16.55
C TYR A 202 0.89 0.50 16.80
N GLY A 203 1.62 1.37 16.10
CA GLY A 203 3.06 1.47 16.27
C GLY A 203 3.65 2.72 15.63
N GLU A 204 4.81 3.15 16.12
CA GLU A 204 5.53 4.28 15.51
C GLU A 204 5.87 4.03 14.04
N CYS A 205 6.10 2.76 13.65
CA CYS A 205 6.39 2.40 12.26
C CYS A 205 5.24 2.80 11.33
N VAL A 206 3.97 2.62 11.74
CA VAL A 206 2.80 3.03 10.95
C VAL A 206 2.81 4.54 10.72
N PHE A 207 2.91 5.30 11.82
CA PHE A 207 2.95 6.76 11.75
C PHE A 207 4.11 7.28 10.90
N ARG A 208 5.33 6.75 11.11
CA ARG A 208 6.54 7.17 10.38
C ARG A 208 6.45 6.81 8.89
N ALA A 209 6.05 5.59 8.55
CA ALA A 209 5.89 5.15 7.16
C ALA A 209 4.89 6.04 6.41
N THR A 210 3.74 6.38 7.04
CA THR A 210 2.76 7.30 6.47
C THR A 210 3.35 8.70 6.22
N LYS A 211 4.17 9.23 7.14
CA LYS A 211 4.82 10.55 6.93
C LYS A 211 5.91 10.52 5.85
N LEU A 212 6.48 9.36 5.59
CA LEU A 212 7.54 9.16 4.59
C LEU A 212 6.99 8.79 3.20
N SER A 213 5.72 8.41 3.06
CA SER A 213 5.11 8.07 1.76
C SER A 213 4.82 9.30 0.87
N GLY A 214 5.15 10.51 1.32
CA GLY A 214 4.89 11.76 0.59
C GLY A 214 5.81 12.03 -0.63
N GLY A 215 6.76 11.15 -0.93
CA GLY A 215 7.67 11.30 -2.07
C GLY A 215 7.03 11.04 -3.44
N GLN A 216 7.77 11.31 -4.50
CA GLN A 216 7.35 11.05 -5.90
C GLN A 216 8.29 10.02 -6.51
N ASN A 217 7.80 8.81 -6.76
CA ASN A 217 8.55 7.66 -7.29
C ASN A 217 9.87 7.41 -6.54
N ILE A 218 9.82 7.52 -5.22
CA ILE A 218 10.96 7.24 -4.35
C ILE A 218 10.56 6.39 -3.14
N VAL A 219 11.54 5.63 -2.63
CA VAL A 219 11.45 4.95 -1.35
C VAL A 219 12.17 5.77 -0.29
N LEU A 220 11.46 6.11 0.78
CA LEU A 220 12.04 6.71 1.98
C LEU A 220 11.94 5.75 3.15
N VAL A 221 13.01 5.67 3.93
CA VAL A 221 13.07 4.87 5.15
C VAL A 221 13.32 5.76 6.37
N ASP A 222 12.81 5.33 7.53
CA ASP A 222 13.10 6.03 8.78
C ASP A 222 14.51 5.71 9.30
N GLU A 223 14.94 6.43 10.32
CA GLU A 223 16.27 6.26 10.89
C GLU A 223 16.48 4.90 11.56
N ARG A 224 15.44 4.33 12.18
CA ARG A 224 15.52 2.99 12.81
C ARG A 224 15.76 1.91 11.77
N LEU A 225 15.00 1.93 10.68
CA LEU A 225 15.18 0.97 9.58
C LEU A 225 16.53 1.15 8.91
N LYS A 226 16.98 2.38 8.67
CA LYS A 226 18.34 2.68 8.18
C LYS A 226 19.42 2.10 9.09
N ASN A 227 19.31 2.27 10.40
CA ASN A 227 20.29 1.79 11.36
C ASN A 227 20.30 0.26 11.51
N ALA A 228 19.12 -0.38 11.34
CA ALA A 228 18.97 -1.83 11.33
C ALA A 228 19.37 -2.48 10.00
N TRP A 229 19.68 -1.67 8.97
CA TRP A 229 19.99 -2.19 7.64
C TRP A 229 21.25 -3.05 7.65
N PRO A 230 21.24 -4.24 7.01
CA PRO A 230 22.37 -5.14 6.99
C PRO A 230 23.64 -4.50 6.40
N LYS A 231 24.73 -4.52 7.14
CA LYS A 231 26.01 -3.96 6.73
C LYS A 231 26.88 -5.07 6.15
N LYS A 232 26.87 -5.23 4.84
CA LYS A 232 27.73 -6.19 4.14
C LYS A 232 28.96 -5.48 3.56
N ARG A 233 30.15 -6.10 3.68
CA ARG A 233 31.36 -5.63 3.00
C ARG A 233 31.12 -5.64 1.48
N GLY A 234 31.38 -4.53 0.80
CA GLY A 234 31.08 -4.39 -0.63
C GLY A 234 29.64 -4.03 -0.97
N GLY A 235 28.79 -3.73 0.02
CA GLY A 235 27.42 -3.27 -0.21
C GLY A 235 27.38 -2.01 -1.07
N VAL A 236 26.45 -1.97 -2.02
CA VAL A 236 26.30 -0.90 -3.05
C VAL A 236 25.25 0.16 -2.68
N LEU A 237 24.55 -0.02 -1.57
CA LEU A 237 23.50 0.93 -1.15
C LEU A 237 24.05 1.97 -0.18
N LYS A 238 23.59 3.20 -0.33
CA LYS A 238 23.83 4.33 0.57
C LYS A 238 22.49 4.97 0.97
N PHE A 239 22.50 5.66 2.11
CA PHE A 239 21.37 6.42 2.60
C PHE A 239 21.69 7.91 2.54
N MET A 240 20.85 8.65 1.84
CA MET A 240 20.95 10.10 1.77
C MET A 240 19.76 10.70 2.52
N LYS A 241 20.05 11.63 3.45
CA LYS A 241 19.00 12.34 4.18
C LYS A 241 18.08 13.05 3.19
N SER A 242 16.77 12.92 3.38
CA SER A 242 15.76 13.55 2.55
C SER A 242 15.11 14.69 3.33
N GLU A 243 14.82 15.78 2.63
CA GLU A 243 14.01 16.90 3.16
C GLU A 243 12.50 16.57 3.12
N ILE A 244 12.12 15.48 2.44
CA ILE A 244 10.75 15.00 2.37
C ILE A 244 10.45 14.21 3.64
N GLY A 245 9.94 14.88 4.63
CA GLY A 245 9.44 14.29 5.86
C GLY A 245 8.47 15.29 6.49
N LYS A 246 7.24 14.87 6.76
CA LYS A 246 6.24 15.70 7.42
C LYS A 246 6.20 15.38 8.92
N GLY A 247 5.87 16.36 9.76
CA GLY A 247 5.64 16.12 11.18
C GLY A 247 6.89 15.70 11.97
N GLY A 248 8.08 16.22 11.64
CA GLY A 248 9.31 15.96 12.39
C GLY A 248 9.96 14.59 12.12
N VAL A 249 9.48 13.82 11.15
CA VAL A 249 10.07 12.54 10.76
C VAL A 249 11.18 12.75 9.75
N THR A 250 12.41 12.37 10.08
CA THR A 250 13.53 12.37 9.14
C THR A 250 13.48 11.13 8.25
N GLY A 251 13.45 11.34 6.93
CA GLY A 251 13.52 10.29 5.93
C GLY A 251 14.91 10.15 5.33
N PHE A 252 15.21 8.94 4.87
CA PHE A 252 16.43 8.63 4.13
C PHE A 252 16.08 7.94 2.82
N LYS A 253 16.56 8.50 1.71
CA LYS A 253 16.46 7.89 0.39
C LYS A 253 17.53 6.82 0.23
N ILE A 254 17.15 5.67 -0.30
CA ILE A 254 18.10 4.60 -0.66
C ILE A 254 18.63 4.90 -2.05
N ILE A 255 19.93 4.98 -2.19
CA ILE A 255 20.63 5.20 -3.47
C ILE A 255 21.69 4.14 -3.69
N LYS A 256 22.04 3.83 -4.95
CA LYS A 256 23.22 3.03 -5.29
C LYS A 256 24.47 3.93 -5.20
N LYS A 257 25.59 3.32 -4.78
CA LYS A 257 26.92 3.95 -4.85
C LYS A 257 27.32 4.17 -6.29
#